data_74c741290c959187550196a178c8c81c
#
_entry.id   74c741290c959187550196a178c8c81c
#
_cell.length_a   1.000
_cell.length_b   1.000
_cell.length_c   1.000
_cell.angle_alpha   90.00
_cell.angle_beta   90.00
_cell.angle_gamma   90.00
#
_symmetry.space_group_name_H-M   'P 1'
#
loop_
_entity.id
_entity.type
_entity.pdbx_description
1 polymer ?
#
loop_
_entity_poly.entity_id
_entity_poly.type
_entity_poly.pdbx_seq_one_letter_code
_entity_poly.pdbx_strand_id
1 'polypeptide(L)'
;QGDVDYQIGVTTTTMTTPQVNSAAGCTQSDVNRIPSPGQLIDNVIINQETANASEIFDDIVNVGICGAGTEMGLEAGLKVLENQNSTLLRDEAYLSVIFVSDEEDASPMPVNNYINSMRAVKDATAREVFNASSLVVTDIDSCNANQVNSGATYGSRYVDVAEQSEGVQVNICADDFANIVTELSLNSSRLNDVFFLSTYPDLAT
;
A
#
# COMPACT_ATOMS: atom_id res chain seq x y z
N GLN A 1 3.59 1.17 -26.23
CA GLN A 1 3.55 1.08 -24.75
C GLN A 1 4.93 0.57 -24.35
N GLY A 2 5.74 1.41 -23.69
CA GLY A 2 7.00 0.95 -23.10
C GLY A 2 6.68 0.02 -21.93
N ASP A 3 7.45 -1.06 -21.79
CA ASP A 3 7.34 -1.93 -20.62
C ASP A 3 7.74 -1.12 -19.38
N VAL A 4 6.85 -1.00 -18.42
CA VAL A 4 7.15 -0.38 -17.12
C VAL A 4 7.96 -1.37 -16.31
N ASP A 5 9.17 -0.99 -15.93
CA ASP A 5 9.99 -1.76 -15.01
C ASP A 5 9.50 -1.54 -13.57
N TYR A 6 9.00 -2.58 -12.94
CA TYR A 6 8.40 -2.52 -11.60
C TYR A 6 8.88 -3.63 -10.67
N GLN A 7 8.76 -3.40 -9.38
CA GLN A 7 8.85 -4.41 -8.32
C GLN A 7 7.67 -4.21 -7.35
N ILE A 8 7.00 -5.31 -7.00
CA ILE A 8 5.87 -5.31 -6.07
C ILE A 8 6.18 -6.26 -4.93
N GLY A 9 6.03 -5.78 -3.70
CA GLY A 9 6.05 -6.59 -2.49
C GLY A 9 4.80 -6.31 -1.66
N VAL A 10 4.27 -7.33 -1.00
CA VAL A 10 3.07 -7.24 -0.15
C VAL A 10 3.42 -7.60 1.29
N THR A 11 2.86 -6.88 2.23
CA THR A 11 2.92 -7.18 3.67
C THR A 11 1.54 -7.03 4.30
N THR A 12 1.39 -7.43 5.55
CA THR A 12 0.16 -7.24 6.32
C THR A 12 0.29 -6.06 7.28
N THR A 13 -0.83 -5.54 7.76
CA THR A 13 -0.92 -4.51 8.82
C THR A 13 -0.58 -5.04 10.21
N THR A 14 -0.35 -6.36 10.34
CA THR A 14 -0.10 -7.05 11.60
C THR A 14 1.31 -6.76 12.13
N MET A 15 1.39 -6.08 13.27
CA MET A 15 2.63 -5.74 13.98
C MET A 15 2.82 -6.54 15.28
N THR A 16 1.89 -7.41 15.60
CA THR A 16 1.93 -8.31 16.77
C THR A 16 1.90 -9.77 16.33
N THR A 17 2.18 -10.70 17.24
CA THR A 17 2.13 -12.12 16.90
C THR A 17 0.68 -12.55 16.64
N PRO A 18 0.33 -13.02 15.45
CA PRO A 18 -1.00 -13.53 15.16
C PRO A 18 -1.27 -14.81 15.96
N GLN A 19 -2.55 -15.08 16.24
CA GLN A 19 -2.94 -16.24 17.02
C GLN A 19 -4.04 -17.04 16.32
N VAL A 20 -4.00 -18.36 16.50
CA VAL A 20 -5.06 -19.24 16.03
C VAL A 20 -6.37 -18.89 16.73
N ASN A 21 -7.42 -18.64 15.97
CA ASN A 21 -8.77 -18.41 16.46
C ASN A 21 -9.77 -19.21 15.61
N SER A 22 -10.00 -20.45 16.01
CA SER A 22 -10.89 -21.35 15.27
C SER A 22 -12.34 -20.86 15.21
N ALA A 23 -12.78 -20.06 16.18
CA ALA A 23 -14.14 -19.49 16.18
C ALA A 23 -14.30 -18.40 15.10
N ALA A 24 -13.21 -17.72 14.74
CA ALA A 24 -13.17 -16.76 13.64
C ALA A 24 -12.75 -17.40 12.30
N GLY A 25 -12.56 -18.72 12.26
CA GLY A 25 -12.10 -19.41 11.03
C GLY A 25 -10.60 -19.40 10.81
N CYS A 26 -9.80 -18.87 11.76
CA CYS A 26 -8.35 -18.85 11.67
C CYS A 26 -7.73 -20.20 12.01
N THR A 27 -7.02 -20.78 11.06
CA THR A 27 -6.26 -22.02 11.26
C THR A 27 -4.77 -21.73 11.50
N GLN A 28 -4.01 -22.75 11.94
CA GLN A 28 -2.57 -22.62 12.05
C GLN A 28 -1.90 -22.36 10.68
N SER A 29 -2.45 -22.90 9.60
CA SER A 29 -1.96 -22.67 8.25
C SER A 29 -2.06 -21.20 7.87
N ASP A 30 -3.20 -20.57 8.16
CA ASP A 30 -3.42 -19.17 7.86
C ASP A 30 -2.51 -18.25 8.70
N VAL A 31 -2.39 -18.56 9.99
CA VAL A 31 -1.46 -17.83 10.89
C VAL A 31 -0.02 -17.91 10.39
N ASN A 32 0.41 -19.06 9.88
CA ASN A 32 1.77 -19.23 9.35
C ASN A 32 2.05 -18.42 8.08
N ARG A 33 1.02 -17.95 7.37
CA ARG A 33 1.16 -17.07 6.21
C ARG A 33 1.36 -15.60 6.58
N ILE A 34 0.99 -15.21 7.80
CA ILE A 34 1.20 -13.84 8.26
C ILE A 34 2.71 -13.63 8.51
N PRO A 35 3.36 -12.73 7.80
CA PRO A 35 4.79 -12.51 7.96
C PRO A 35 5.11 -11.89 9.31
N SER A 36 6.33 -12.05 9.76
CA SER A 36 6.84 -11.27 10.89
C SER A 36 6.85 -9.78 10.51
N PRO A 37 6.68 -8.87 11.49
CA PRO A 37 6.73 -7.43 11.25
C PRO A 37 7.94 -6.99 10.42
N GLY A 38 7.69 -6.24 9.35
CA GLY A 38 8.73 -5.77 8.46
C GLY A 38 9.21 -6.81 7.42
N GLN A 39 8.49 -7.90 7.23
CA GLN A 39 8.76 -8.88 6.19
C GLN A 39 7.67 -8.88 5.13
N LEU A 40 8.04 -9.24 3.91
CA LEU A 40 7.09 -9.49 2.84
C LEU A 40 6.42 -10.85 3.03
N ILE A 41 5.18 -10.99 2.56
CA ILE A 41 4.47 -12.25 2.51
C ILE A 41 5.28 -13.22 1.63
N ASP A 42 5.57 -14.40 2.16
CA ASP A 42 6.35 -15.46 1.53
C ASP A 42 7.74 -15.01 1.00
N ASN A 43 8.21 -13.82 1.40
CA ASN A 43 9.41 -13.13 0.88
C ASN A 43 9.36 -12.94 -0.66
N VAL A 44 8.17 -12.77 -1.22
CA VAL A 44 7.96 -12.64 -2.65
C VAL A 44 8.15 -11.19 -3.10
N ILE A 45 8.93 -10.99 -4.17
CA ILE A 45 9.00 -9.76 -4.95
C ILE A 45 8.60 -10.10 -6.38
N ILE A 46 7.51 -9.51 -6.84
CA ILE A 46 7.02 -9.65 -8.20
C ILE A 46 7.63 -8.55 -9.08
N ASN A 47 8.09 -8.92 -10.26
CA ASN A 47 8.60 -8.00 -11.27
C ASN A 47 8.12 -8.41 -12.68
N GLN A 48 8.52 -7.67 -13.71
CA GLN A 48 8.12 -7.92 -15.09
C GLN A 48 8.58 -9.29 -15.64
N GLU A 49 9.59 -9.93 -15.04
CA GLU A 49 10.12 -11.24 -15.44
C GLU A 49 9.45 -12.40 -14.67
N THR A 50 8.63 -12.07 -13.67
CA THR A 50 7.98 -13.07 -12.83
C THR A 50 6.93 -13.82 -13.63
N ALA A 51 7.14 -15.12 -13.82
CA ALA A 51 6.15 -15.97 -14.45
C ALA A 51 4.88 -16.05 -13.58
N ASN A 52 3.69 -15.99 -14.21
CA ASN A 52 2.39 -16.03 -13.51
C ASN A 52 2.24 -14.92 -12.43
N ALA A 53 2.80 -13.73 -12.68
CA ALA A 53 2.79 -12.61 -11.74
C ALA A 53 1.41 -12.30 -11.15
N SER A 54 0.35 -12.37 -11.97
CA SER A 54 -1.03 -12.12 -11.53
C SER A 54 -1.53 -13.18 -10.54
N GLU A 55 -1.23 -14.46 -10.79
CA GLU A 55 -1.63 -15.56 -9.90
C GLU A 55 -0.88 -15.49 -8.56
N ILE A 56 0.42 -15.16 -8.63
CA ILE A 56 1.25 -14.98 -7.43
C ILE A 56 0.74 -13.78 -6.63
N PHE A 57 0.42 -12.67 -7.29
CA PHE A 57 -0.13 -11.49 -6.62
C PHE A 57 -1.46 -11.81 -5.93
N ASP A 58 -2.38 -12.49 -6.63
CA ASP A 58 -3.66 -12.92 -6.05
C ASP A 58 -3.45 -13.81 -4.81
N ASP A 59 -2.50 -14.72 -4.84
CA ASP A 59 -2.19 -15.56 -3.69
C ASP A 59 -1.62 -14.76 -2.49
N ILE A 60 -0.68 -13.85 -2.71
CA ILE A 60 -0.06 -13.10 -1.61
C ILE A 60 -0.93 -11.98 -1.03
N VAL A 61 -1.96 -11.50 -1.74
CA VAL A 61 -2.92 -10.55 -1.16
C VAL A 61 -4.05 -11.24 -0.41
N ASN A 62 -4.30 -12.52 -0.66
CA ASN A 62 -5.33 -13.33 0.00
C ASN A 62 -4.82 -14.02 1.26
N VAL A 63 -4.35 -13.26 2.25
CA VAL A 63 -3.82 -13.79 3.52
C VAL A 63 -4.90 -14.10 4.57
N GLY A 64 -6.17 -13.88 4.26
CA GLY A 64 -7.30 -14.14 5.15
C GLY A 64 -7.38 -13.14 6.32
N ILE A 65 -8.08 -13.56 7.38
CA ILE A 65 -8.47 -12.69 8.51
C ILE A 65 -7.73 -13.02 9.82
N CYS A 66 -6.60 -13.71 9.75
CA CYS A 66 -5.88 -14.20 10.93
C CYS A 66 -4.83 -13.23 11.48
N GLY A 67 -4.81 -12.00 10.99
CA GLY A 67 -3.95 -10.93 11.49
C GLY A 67 -4.26 -10.49 12.91
N ALA A 68 -3.56 -9.49 13.38
CA ALA A 68 -3.88 -8.82 14.65
C ALA A 68 -5.18 -8.01 14.49
N GLY A 69 -6.03 -8.02 15.51
CA GLY A 69 -7.22 -7.18 15.55
C GLY A 69 -6.93 -5.69 15.83
N THR A 70 -5.66 -5.31 15.80
CA THR A 70 -5.22 -3.91 15.85
C THR A 70 -4.30 -3.69 14.66
N GLU A 71 -4.80 -2.99 13.67
CA GLU A 71 -4.09 -2.75 12.44
C GLU A 71 -3.09 -1.60 12.57
N MET A 72 -1.88 -1.78 12.08
CA MET A 72 -0.79 -0.80 12.13
C MET A 72 -0.13 -0.69 10.76
N GLY A 73 -0.90 -0.31 9.74
CA GLY A 73 -0.43 -0.28 8.35
C GLY A 73 0.72 0.68 8.11
N LEU A 74 0.71 1.86 8.75
CA LEU A 74 1.80 2.83 8.61
C LEU A 74 3.12 2.30 9.19
N GLU A 75 3.06 1.66 10.37
CA GLU A 75 4.23 1.03 10.98
C GLU A 75 4.71 -0.18 10.15
N ALA A 76 3.80 -1.01 9.67
CA ALA A 76 4.13 -2.17 8.85
C ALA A 76 4.80 -1.77 7.54
N GLY A 77 4.25 -0.77 6.84
CA GLY A 77 4.83 -0.23 5.62
C GLY A 77 6.24 0.31 5.84
N LEU A 78 6.44 1.14 6.85
CA LEU A 78 7.77 1.67 7.19
C LEU A 78 8.76 0.55 7.51
N LYS A 79 8.37 -0.42 8.32
CA LYS A 79 9.23 -1.56 8.70
C LYS A 79 9.66 -2.41 7.51
N VAL A 80 8.76 -2.65 6.55
CA VAL A 80 9.13 -3.37 5.32
C VAL A 80 10.15 -2.56 4.54
N LEU A 81 9.94 -1.27 4.35
CA LEU A 81 10.86 -0.42 3.59
C LEU A 81 12.25 -0.38 4.25
N GLU A 82 12.33 -0.29 5.58
CA GLU A 82 13.59 -0.34 6.32
C GLU A 82 14.31 -1.68 6.18
N ASN A 83 13.58 -2.81 6.24
CA ASN A 83 14.16 -4.15 6.23
C ASN A 83 14.47 -4.66 4.81
N GLN A 84 13.71 -4.20 3.80
CA GLN A 84 13.80 -4.67 2.41
C GLN A 84 14.44 -3.65 1.46
N ASN A 85 15.05 -2.58 1.99
CA ASN A 85 15.58 -1.48 1.18
C ASN A 85 16.61 -1.95 0.13
N SER A 86 17.36 -3.00 0.40
CA SER A 86 18.36 -3.53 -0.53
C SER A 86 17.82 -4.53 -1.57
N THR A 87 16.59 -5.02 -1.41
CA THR A 87 16.00 -6.05 -2.27
C THR A 87 14.77 -5.56 -3.03
N LEU A 88 13.90 -4.80 -2.36
CA LEU A 88 12.67 -4.27 -2.93
C LEU A 88 12.85 -2.88 -3.55
N LEU A 89 13.69 -2.04 -2.96
CA LEU A 89 13.87 -0.67 -3.42
C LEU A 89 15.02 -0.56 -4.41
N ARG A 90 14.79 0.18 -5.48
CA ARG A 90 15.81 0.54 -6.49
C ARG A 90 16.05 2.04 -6.45
N ASP A 91 17.29 2.48 -6.42
CA ASP A 91 17.66 3.88 -6.20
C ASP A 91 16.94 4.86 -7.15
N GLU A 92 16.86 4.51 -8.42
CA GLU A 92 16.28 5.37 -9.47
C GLU A 92 14.77 5.13 -9.71
N ALA A 93 14.17 4.14 -9.02
CA ALA A 93 12.75 3.85 -9.20
C ALA A 93 11.89 4.71 -8.27
N TYR A 94 10.72 5.06 -8.72
CA TYR A 94 9.69 5.69 -7.90
C TYR A 94 9.15 4.70 -6.86
N LEU A 95 8.94 5.16 -5.64
CA LEU A 95 8.31 4.37 -4.58
C LEU A 95 6.86 4.77 -4.41
N SER A 96 5.95 3.85 -4.66
CA SER A 96 4.53 4.00 -4.34
C SER A 96 4.14 2.99 -3.28
N VAL A 97 3.53 3.46 -2.19
CA VAL A 97 2.97 2.62 -1.13
C VAL A 97 1.44 2.70 -1.22
N ILE A 98 0.77 1.56 -1.20
CA ILE A 98 -0.69 1.49 -1.21
C ILE A 98 -1.14 0.84 0.10
N PHE A 99 -1.84 1.60 0.92
CA PHE A 99 -2.49 1.11 2.13
C PHE A 99 -3.89 0.61 1.81
N VAL A 100 -4.19 -0.62 2.21
CA VAL A 100 -5.51 -1.25 2.04
C VAL A 100 -5.99 -1.71 3.42
N SER A 101 -7.07 -1.11 3.92
CA SER A 101 -7.64 -1.45 5.23
C SER A 101 -9.09 -0.97 5.31
N ASP A 102 -9.93 -1.73 5.99
CA ASP A 102 -11.29 -1.34 6.38
C ASP A 102 -11.36 -0.76 7.80
N GLU A 103 -10.22 -0.70 8.52
CA GLU A 103 -10.12 -0.14 9.87
C GLU A 103 -9.17 1.08 9.92
N GLU A 104 -9.24 1.82 11.03
CA GLU A 104 -8.33 2.93 11.31
C GLU A 104 -6.94 2.42 11.72
N ASP A 105 -5.89 3.14 11.31
CA ASP A 105 -4.50 2.84 11.66
C ASP A 105 -4.17 3.15 13.13
N ALA A 106 -3.68 2.16 13.83
CA ALA A 106 -3.26 2.27 15.24
C ALA A 106 -1.74 2.41 15.43
N SER A 107 -1.00 2.74 14.38
CA SER A 107 0.45 2.96 14.43
C SER A 107 0.83 4.09 15.40
N PRO A 108 1.93 3.94 16.19
CA PRO A 108 2.16 4.80 17.36
C PRO A 108 2.66 6.21 17.01
N MET A 109 3.34 6.43 15.88
CA MET A 109 3.88 7.75 15.56
C MET A 109 2.86 8.65 14.85
N PRO A 110 3.05 9.97 14.87
CA PRO A 110 2.29 10.89 14.03
C PRO A 110 2.46 10.60 12.53
N VAL A 111 1.41 10.83 11.74
CA VAL A 111 1.39 10.59 10.29
C VAL A 111 2.59 11.22 9.57
N ASN A 112 2.89 12.49 9.87
CA ASN A 112 4.02 13.19 9.25
C ASN A 112 5.37 12.50 9.49
N ASN A 113 5.54 11.83 10.62
CA ASN A 113 6.77 11.11 10.91
C ASN A 113 6.90 9.88 10.00
N TYR A 114 5.79 9.15 9.75
CA TYR A 114 5.78 8.03 8.81
C TYR A 114 6.10 8.48 7.39
N ILE A 115 5.46 9.55 6.90
CA ILE A 115 5.72 10.11 5.57
C ILE A 115 7.20 10.49 5.42
N ASN A 116 7.74 11.21 6.38
CA ASN A 116 9.13 11.64 6.34
C ASN A 116 10.10 10.46 6.41
N SER A 117 9.82 9.45 7.24
CA SER A 117 10.66 8.26 7.36
C SER A 117 10.62 7.39 6.10
N MET A 118 9.44 7.15 5.52
CA MET A 118 9.29 6.40 4.27
C MET A 118 9.99 7.12 3.11
N ARG A 119 9.86 8.45 3.03
CA ARG A 119 10.57 9.27 2.04
C ARG A 119 12.07 9.18 2.22
N ALA A 120 12.57 9.23 3.48
CA ALA A 120 13.98 9.18 3.80
C ALA A 120 14.64 7.83 3.45
N VAL A 121 13.88 6.73 3.46
CA VAL A 121 14.38 5.42 3.01
C VAL A 121 14.77 5.46 1.53
N LYS A 122 14.08 6.28 0.75
CA LYS A 122 14.32 6.43 -0.69
C LYS A 122 15.37 7.51 -0.98
N ASP A 123 15.05 8.75 -0.65
CA ASP A 123 15.94 9.92 -0.67
C ASP A 123 15.29 11.05 0.15
N ALA A 124 15.92 11.45 1.24
CA ALA A 124 15.38 12.47 2.13
C ALA A 124 15.17 13.84 1.46
N THR A 125 15.81 14.11 0.34
CA THR A 125 15.80 15.42 -0.34
C THR A 125 14.78 15.50 -1.49
N ALA A 126 14.37 14.37 -2.05
CA ALA A 126 13.52 14.32 -3.23
C ALA A 126 12.05 14.03 -2.87
N ARG A 127 11.19 15.04 -2.95
CA ARG A 127 9.73 14.87 -2.77
C ARG A 127 9.09 14.02 -3.86
N GLU A 128 9.65 14.04 -5.05
CA GLU A 128 9.08 13.46 -6.27
C GLU A 128 9.33 11.95 -6.41
N VAL A 129 10.05 11.32 -5.49
CA VAL A 129 10.38 9.88 -5.57
C VAL A 129 9.48 8.99 -4.74
N PHE A 130 8.50 9.54 -4.03
CA PHE A 130 7.62 8.81 -3.13
C PHE A 130 6.20 9.36 -3.12
N ASN A 131 5.23 8.47 -3.16
CA ASN A 131 3.86 8.74 -2.71
C ASN A 131 3.30 7.56 -1.92
N ALA A 132 2.19 7.81 -1.22
CA ALA A 132 1.38 6.78 -0.61
C ALA A 132 -0.09 7.01 -0.97
N SER A 133 -0.75 5.97 -1.46
CA SER A 133 -2.19 5.98 -1.75
C SER A 133 -2.94 5.15 -0.71
N SER A 134 -4.23 5.41 -0.55
CA SER A 134 -5.09 4.70 0.39
C SER A 134 -6.35 4.15 -0.27
N LEU A 135 -6.60 2.87 -0.08
CA LEU A 135 -7.86 2.19 -0.38
C LEU A 135 -8.47 1.79 0.96
N VAL A 136 -9.23 2.71 1.56
CA VAL A 136 -9.74 2.60 2.93
C VAL A 136 -11.17 3.11 3.01
N VAL A 137 -11.81 3.01 4.17
CA VAL A 137 -13.13 3.63 4.37
C VAL A 137 -12.96 5.15 4.45
N THR A 138 -13.39 5.85 3.41
CA THR A 138 -13.45 7.32 3.35
C THR A 138 -14.85 7.87 3.54
N ASP A 139 -15.86 7.02 3.45
CA ASP A 139 -17.27 7.33 3.72
C ASP A 139 -17.95 6.06 4.26
N ILE A 140 -18.25 6.04 5.56
CA ILE A 140 -18.85 4.90 6.23
C ILE A 140 -20.30 4.65 5.80
N ASP A 141 -21.01 5.67 5.36
CA ASP A 141 -22.40 5.54 4.92
C ASP A 141 -22.53 4.78 3.59
N SER A 142 -21.43 4.68 2.83
CA SER A 142 -21.36 3.88 1.61
C SER A 142 -21.04 2.40 1.86
N CYS A 143 -20.63 2.03 3.08
CA CYS A 143 -20.37 0.65 3.43
C CYS A 143 -21.67 -0.11 3.68
N ASN A 144 -21.71 -1.37 3.24
CA ASN A 144 -22.86 -2.23 3.52
C ASN A 144 -22.86 -2.72 4.97
N ALA A 145 -24.02 -3.22 5.43
CA ALA A 145 -24.21 -3.64 6.82
C ALA A 145 -23.23 -4.73 7.28
N ASN A 146 -22.77 -5.60 6.38
CA ASN A 146 -21.79 -6.64 6.76
C ASN A 146 -20.41 -6.02 7.00
N GLN A 147 -19.96 -5.08 6.18
CA GLN A 147 -18.71 -4.36 6.37
C GLN A 147 -18.70 -3.60 7.69
N VAL A 148 -19.77 -2.85 7.99
CA VAL A 148 -19.92 -2.12 9.26
C VAL A 148 -19.93 -3.07 10.45
N ASN A 149 -20.67 -4.19 10.38
CA ASN A 149 -20.72 -5.18 11.44
C ASN A 149 -19.39 -5.94 11.64
N SER A 150 -18.54 -6.00 10.61
CA SER A 150 -17.20 -6.61 10.68
C SER A 150 -16.15 -5.69 11.28
N GLY A 151 -16.48 -4.42 11.55
CA GLY A 151 -15.56 -3.48 12.19
C GLY A 151 -15.10 -2.31 11.32
N ALA A 152 -15.65 -2.17 10.10
CA ALA A 152 -15.25 -1.08 9.21
C ALA A 152 -15.37 0.29 9.90
N THR A 153 -14.29 1.06 9.85
CA THR A 153 -14.16 2.40 10.44
C THR A 153 -13.45 3.36 9.50
N TYR A 154 -13.72 4.64 9.63
CA TYR A 154 -13.08 5.66 8.80
C TYR A 154 -11.56 5.68 9.03
N GLY A 155 -10.79 5.48 7.93
CA GLY A 155 -9.33 5.38 7.95
C GLY A 155 -8.63 6.75 7.88
N SER A 156 -8.82 7.60 8.90
CA SER A 156 -8.38 9.00 8.87
C SER A 156 -6.88 9.15 8.66
N ARG A 157 -6.08 8.32 9.30
CA ARG A 157 -4.61 8.41 9.21
C ARG A 157 -4.09 7.98 7.84
N TYR A 158 -4.74 7.01 7.20
CA TYR A 158 -4.42 6.62 5.82
C TYR A 158 -4.83 7.69 4.80
N VAL A 159 -5.99 8.34 5.03
CA VAL A 159 -6.43 9.49 4.24
C VAL A 159 -5.40 10.63 4.34
N ASP A 160 -4.98 10.97 5.56
CA ASP A 160 -3.96 11.98 5.82
C ASP A 160 -2.62 11.67 5.13
N VAL A 161 -2.18 10.41 5.15
CA VAL A 161 -0.95 9.98 4.46
C VAL A 161 -1.07 10.20 2.95
N ALA A 162 -2.17 9.77 2.35
CA ALA A 162 -2.38 9.91 0.91
C ALA A 162 -2.42 11.39 0.50
N GLU A 163 -3.17 12.23 1.24
CA GLU A 163 -3.27 13.66 0.97
C GLU A 163 -1.91 14.37 1.04
N GLN A 164 -1.13 14.09 2.11
CA GLN A 164 0.14 14.77 2.34
C GLN A 164 1.30 14.25 1.48
N SER A 165 1.14 13.12 0.81
CA SER A 165 2.14 12.55 -0.10
C SER A 165 1.72 12.56 -1.57
N GLU A 166 0.65 13.27 -1.91
CA GLU A 166 0.12 13.39 -3.28
C GLU A 166 -0.32 12.04 -3.88
N GLY A 167 -0.79 11.14 -3.02
CA GLY A 167 -1.39 9.88 -3.41
C GLY A 167 -2.90 10.00 -3.69
N VAL A 168 -3.49 8.90 -4.10
CA VAL A 168 -4.92 8.77 -4.35
C VAL A 168 -5.63 8.23 -3.11
N GLN A 169 -6.81 8.74 -2.84
CA GLN A 169 -7.70 8.25 -1.79
C GLN A 169 -8.90 7.59 -2.44
N VAL A 170 -9.14 6.35 -2.11
CA VAL A 170 -10.25 5.58 -2.66
C VAL A 170 -11.04 4.91 -1.55
N ASN A 171 -12.37 4.94 -1.67
CA ASN A 171 -13.24 4.29 -0.70
C ASN A 171 -13.33 2.77 -0.96
N ILE A 172 -12.87 1.96 0.00
CA ILE A 172 -12.92 0.49 -0.08
C ILE A 172 -14.36 -0.04 -0.12
N CYS A 173 -15.34 0.75 0.33
CA CYS A 173 -16.76 0.41 0.30
C CYS A 173 -17.44 0.75 -1.03
N ALA A 174 -16.74 1.35 -2.00
CA ALA A 174 -17.32 1.69 -3.29
C ALA A 174 -17.52 0.46 -4.18
N ASP A 175 -18.59 0.47 -4.97
CA ASP A 175 -18.94 -0.66 -5.87
C ASP A 175 -18.12 -0.69 -7.17
N ASP A 176 -17.37 0.39 -7.49
CA ASP A 176 -16.66 0.53 -8.78
C ASP A 176 -15.15 0.27 -8.66
N PHE A 177 -14.78 -0.97 -8.47
CA PHE A 177 -13.38 -1.39 -8.38
C PHE A 177 -12.55 -1.16 -9.66
N ALA A 178 -13.16 -1.16 -10.84
CA ALA A 178 -12.42 -1.03 -12.09
C ALA A 178 -11.80 0.37 -12.26
N ASN A 179 -12.55 1.41 -11.93
CA ASN A 179 -12.05 2.78 -11.95
C ASN A 179 -11.01 3.03 -10.85
N ILE A 180 -11.23 2.45 -9.65
CA ILE A 180 -10.31 2.49 -8.53
C ILE A 180 -8.93 1.95 -8.91
N VAL A 181 -8.87 0.75 -9.47
CA VAL A 181 -7.61 0.11 -9.90
C VAL A 181 -6.93 0.94 -10.98
N THR A 182 -7.68 1.53 -11.91
CA THR A 182 -7.14 2.39 -12.95
C THR A 182 -6.51 3.64 -12.35
N GLU A 183 -7.18 4.31 -11.43
CA GLU A 183 -6.69 5.52 -10.76
C GLU A 183 -5.42 5.26 -9.94
N LEU A 184 -5.43 4.20 -9.13
CA LEU A 184 -4.26 3.75 -8.37
C LEU A 184 -3.08 3.40 -9.29
N SER A 185 -3.33 2.71 -10.40
CA SER A 185 -2.31 2.31 -11.37
C SER A 185 -1.66 3.53 -12.02
N LEU A 186 -2.43 4.51 -12.46
CA LEU A 186 -1.92 5.74 -13.05
C LEU A 186 -1.09 6.55 -12.05
N ASN A 187 -1.57 6.68 -10.83
CA ASN A 187 -0.85 7.40 -9.77
C ASN A 187 0.45 6.68 -9.38
N SER A 188 0.41 5.36 -9.20
CA SER A 188 1.58 4.57 -8.81
C SER A 188 2.66 4.50 -9.90
N SER A 189 2.27 4.56 -11.17
CA SER A 189 3.21 4.54 -12.28
C SER A 189 3.79 5.92 -12.62
N ARG A 190 3.31 6.99 -11.99
CA ARG A 190 3.65 8.37 -12.34
C ARG A 190 3.48 8.68 -13.84
N LEU A 191 2.66 7.95 -14.54
CA LEU A 191 2.26 8.25 -15.91
C LEU A 191 1.27 9.44 -15.90
N ASN A 192 1.73 10.58 -15.42
CA ASN A 192 0.98 11.82 -15.53
C ASN A 192 1.15 12.37 -16.94
N ASP A 193 0.07 12.82 -17.56
CA ASP A 193 0.07 13.50 -18.86
C ASP A 193 0.76 14.89 -18.84
N VAL A 194 1.41 15.23 -17.72
CA VAL A 194 2.09 16.50 -17.53
C VAL A 194 3.59 16.31 -17.74
N PHE A 195 4.07 16.70 -18.89
CA PHE A 195 5.49 16.78 -19.19
C PHE A 195 6.02 18.17 -18.84
N PHE A 196 6.94 18.25 -17.88
CA PHE A 196 7.71 19.47 -17.66
C PHE A 196 8.77 19.59 -18.76
N LEU A 197 8.63 20.59 -19.61
CA LEU A 197 9.67 20.90 -20.59
C LEU A 197 10.86 21.50 -19.85
N SER A 198 12.05 20.96 -20.03
CA SER A 198 13.28 21.48 -19.46
C SER A 198 13.73 22.82 -20.08
N THR A 199 13.12 23.20 -21.20
CA THR A 199 13.31 24.48 -21.89
C THR A 199 12.00 24.96 -22.48
N TYR A 200 11.82 26.31 -22.56
CA TYR A 200 10.68 26.88 -23.29
C TYR A 200 10.76 26.49 -24.75
N PRO A 201 9.67 26.03 -25.38
CA PRO A 201 9.66 25.79 -26.82
C PRO A 201 9.93 27.09 -27.53
N ASP A 202 10.88 27.07 -28.47
CA ASP A 202 11.13 28.20 -29.33
C ASP A 202 9.91 28.34 -30.27
N LEU A 203 9.06 29.33 -29.98
CA LEU A 203 7.92 29.66 -30.82
C LEU A 203 8.49 30.32 -32.10
N ALA A 204 8.92 29.51 -33.05
CA ALA A 204 9.29 30.01 -34.37
C ALA A 204 8.06 30.74 -34.95
N THR A 205 8.20 32.04 -35.13
CA THR A 205 7.27 32.94 -35.80
C THR A 205 7.19 32.64 -37.32
#